data_ac182cf65df17987359056190d73565f
#
_entry.id   ac182cf65df17987359056190d73565f
#
_cell.length_a   1.000
_cell.length_b   1.000
_cell.length_c   1.000
_cell.angle_alpha   90.00
_cell.angle_beta   90.00
_cell.angle_gamma   90.00
#
_symmetry.space_group_name_H-M   'P 1'
#
loop_
_entity.id
_entity.type
_entity.pdbx_description
1 polymer ?
#
loop_
_entity_poly.entity_id
_entity_poly.type
_entity_poly.pdbx_seq_one_letter_code
_entity_poly.pdbx_strand_id
1 'polypeptide(L)'
;MENLELTQEWDKVFPKSNKVDHQKITFHNRYGITLAADMYTPKNAAGKLSAIAVSGPFGAVKEQSSGLYAQTMAEFGFLTIAFDPSFTGESGGSPRYVASPDINTEDFCAAVDFLSVQENVDPDRIGIIGICGWGGMAVNAAAMDTRIKAPA
;
A
#
# COMPACT_ATOMS: atom_id res chain seq x y z
N MET A 1 3.53 16.43 12.48
CA MET A 1 3.66 15.38 11.45
C MET A 1 5.09 14.87 11.50
N GLU A 2 5.26 13.56 11.56
CA GLU A 2 6.57 12.93 11.55
C GLU A 2 7.17 13.06 10.15
N ASN A 3 8.37 13.63 10.04
CA ASN A 3 9.10 13.69 8.77
C ASN A 3 9.85 12.36 8.61
N LEU A 4 9.45 11.58 7.62
CA LEU A 4 10.11 10.31 7.29
C LEU A 4 11.30 10.56 6.36
N GLU A 5 12.41 9.89 6.62
CA GLU A 5 13.55 9.82 5.70
C GLU A 5 13.35 8.63 4.75
N LEU A 6 12.96 8.92 3.51
CA LEU A 6 12.69 7.89 2.50
C LEU A 6 13.92 7.67 1.62
N THR A 7 14.30 6.41 1.41
CA THR A 7 15.35 6.02 0.47
C THR A 7 14.93 6.35 -0.96
N GLN A 8 15.73 7.11 -1.69
CA GLN A 8 15.41 7.54 -3.06
C GLN A 8 15.91 6.57 -4.14
N GLU A 9 16.88 5.71 -3.82
CA GLU A 9 17.41 4.71 -4.74
C GLU A 9 16.47 3.49 -4.84
N TRP A 10 16.67 2.69 -5.91
CA TRP A 10 15.96 1.42 -6.03
C TRP A 10 16.54 0.39 -5.03
N ASP A 11 15.84 0.18 -3.94
CA ASP A 11 16.24 -0.65 -2.79
C ASP A 11 15.46 -1.98 -2.71
N LYS A 12 14.69 -2.32 -3.77
CA LYS A 12 13.82 -3.50 -3.79
C LYS A 12 14.62 -4.77 -4.11
N VAL A 13 14.17 -5.90 -3.54
CA VAL A 13 14.79 -7.22 -3.78
C VAL A 13 14.40 -7.83 -5.13
N PHE A 14 13.66 -7.10 -5.95
CA PHE A 14 13.23 -7.50 -7.29
C PHE A 14 13.62 -6.43 -8.32
N PRO A 15 13.75 -6.78 -9.61
CA PRO A 15 14.14 -5.84 -10.65
C PRO A 15 13.03 -4.81 -10.92
N LYS A 16 13.43 -3.59 -11.24
CA LYS A 16 12.52 -2.52 -11.65
C LYS A 16 11.90 -2.86 -13.01
N SER A 17 10.58 -2.82 -13.08
CA SER A 17 9.85 -3.00 -14.34
C SER A 17 9.98 -1.75 -15.25
N ASN A 18 10.13 -2.01 -16.55
CA ASN A 18 10.12 -0.94 -17.56
C ASN A 18 8.70 -0.56 -18.02
N LYS A 19 7.67 -1.30 -17.58
CA LYS A 19 6.26 -1.10 -17.97
C LYS A 19 5.51 -0.17 -17.03
N VAL A 20 6.08 0.12 -15.86
CA VAL A 20 5.43 0.94 -14.82
C VAL A 20 6.32 2.10 -14.40
N ASP A 21 5.70 3.19 -13.99
CA ASP A 21 6.35 4.27 -13.26
C ASP A 21 6.26 3.99 -11.77
N HIS A 22 7.32 4.34 -11.04
CA HIS A 22 7.43 4.14 -9.61
C HIS A 22 7.76 5.45 -8.91
N GLN A 23 7.09 5.69 -7.78
CA GLN A 23 7.46 6.78 -6.87
C GLN A 23 7.17 6.39 -5.42
N LYS A 24 7.98 6.89 -4.49
CA LYS A 24 7.67 6.81 -3.06
C LYS A 24 6.69 7.89 -2.68
N ILE A 25 5.72 7.53 -1.85
CA ILE A 25 4.67 8.43 -1.35
C ILE A 25 4.50 8.23 0.15
N THR A 26 3.84 9.17 0.79
CA THR A 26 3.40 9.05 2.19
C THR A 26 1.93 9.43 2.32
N PHE A 27 1.27 8.83 3.30
CA PHE A 27 -0.08 9.17 3.72
C PHE A 27 -0.22 8.95 5.23
N HIS A 28 -1.34 9.34 5.82
CA HIS A 28 -1.54 9.24 7.27
C HIS A 28 -2.75 8.37 7.59
N ASN A 29 -2.65 7.57 8.64
CA ASN A 29 -3.80 6.92 9.22
C ASN A 29 -4.52 7.85 10.21
N ARG A 30 -5.70 7.45 10.71
CA ARG A 30 -6.50 8.25 11.65
C ARG A 30 -5.81 8.50 12.99
N TYR A 31 -4.79 7.72 13.32
CA TYR A 31 -4.00 7.89 14.54
C TYR A 31 -2.85 8.89 14.38
N GLY A 32 -2.72 9.50 13.19
CA GLY A 32 -1.67 10.45 12.87
C GLY A 32 -0.31 9.82 12.57
N ILE A 33 -0.25 8.50 12.41
CA ILE A 33 0.98 7.81 12.01
C ILE A 33 1.18 8.01 10.51
N THR A 34 2.36 8.46 10.12
CA THR A 34 2.76 8.60 8.72
C THR A 34 3.19 7.25 8.16
N LEU A 35 2.56 6.83 7.08
CA LEU A 35 2.87 5.58 6.38
C LEU A 35 3.69 5.88 5.12
N ALA A 36 4.72 5.08 4.88
CA ALA A 36 5.53 5.11 3.67
C ALA A 36 5.08 4.03 2.71
N ALA A 37 4.98 4.36 1.43
CA ALA A 37 4.59 3.43 0.39
C ALA A 37 5.35 3.65 -0.92
N ASP A 38 5.43 2.59 -1.70
CA ASP A 38 5.83 2.60 -3.10
C ASP A 38 4.58 2.57 -3.98
N MET A 39 4.39 3.57 -4.82
CA MET A 39 3.30 3.62 -5.78
C MET A 39 3.81 3.24 -7.17
N TYR A 40 3.07 2.36 -7.84
CA TYR A 40 3.34 1.88 -9.19
C TYR A 40 2.18 2.22 -10.11
N THR A 41 2.46 2.92 -11.21
CA THR A 41 1.46 3.34 -12.19
C THR A 41 1.80 2.77 -13.56
N PRO A 42 0.87 2.12 -14.28
CA PRO A 42 1.09 1.68 -15.65
C PRO A 42 1.46 2.84 -16.57
N LYS A 43 2.54 2.75 -17.36
CA LYS A 43 3.01 3.85 -18.22
C LYS A 43 2.03 4.26 -19.31
N ASN A 44 1.27 3.32 -19.83
CA ASN A 44 0.35 3.57 -20.95
C ASN A 44 -1.12 3.55 -20.51
N ALA A 45 -1.38 3.88 -19.25
CA ALA A 45 -2.72 3.93 -18.73
C ALA A 45 -3.54 5.07 -19.33
N ALA A 46 -4.79 4.78 -19.69
CA ALA A 46 -5.75 5.77 -20.15
C ALA A 46 -7.00 5.74 -19.25
N GLY A 47 -7.50 6.93 -18.91
CA GLY A 47 -8.68 7.08 -18.05
C GLY A 47 -8.42 6.72 -16.59
N LYS A 48 -9.49 6.44 -15.87
CA LYS A 48 -9.43 6.05 -14.46
C LYS A 48 -9.15 4.57 -14.29
N LEU A 49 -8.21 4.24 -13.43
CA LEU A 49 -7.74 2.88 -13.17
C LEU A 49 -8.44 2.28 -11.96
N SER A 50 -8.60 0.97 -11.97
CA SER A 50 -8.78 0.22 -10.72
C SER A 50 -7.51 0.29 -9.90
N ALA A 51 -7.62 0.33 -8.57
CA ALA A 51 -6.46 0.45 -7.71
C ALA A 51 -6.38 -0.67 -6.68
N ILE A 52 -5.16 -0.98 -6.22
CA ILE A 52 -4.91 -2.03 -5.22
C ILE A 52 -3.89 -1.54 -4.20
N ALA A 53 -4.21 -1.68 -2.91
CA ALA A 53 -3.24 -1.52 -1.83
C ALA A 53 -2.75 -2.89 -1.36
N VAL A 54 -1.43 -3.04 -1.18
CA VAL A 54 -0.78 -4.30 -0.81
C VAL A 54 0.06 -4.10 0.44
N SER A 55 -0.03 -5.02 1.40
CA SER A 55 0.85 -5.03 2.57
C SER A 55 1.06 -6.44 3.14
N GLY A 56 2.08 -6.58 3.99
CA GLY A 56 2.51 -7.83 4.60
C GLY A 56 3.66 -8.49 3.83
N PRO A 57 4.15 -9.66 4.32
CA PRO A 57 3.79 -10.37 5.55
C PRO A 57 4.35 -9.72 6.83
N PHE A 58 4.07 -10.29 7.99
CA PHE A 58 4.68 -9.84 9.26
C PHE A 58 6.21 -9.86 9.17
N GLY A 59 6.83 -8.78 9.65
CA GLY A 59 8.29 -8.63 9.67
C GLY A 59 8.94 -8.34 8.32
N ALA A 60 8.15 -8.23 7.25
CA ALA A 60 8.62 -7.80 5.93
C ALA A 60 8.35 -6.31 5.70
N VAL A 61 8.97 -5.76 4.66
CA VAL A 61 8.84 -4.38 4.24
C VAL A 61 8.41 -4.30 2.77
N LYS A 62 7.91 -3.15 2.35
CA LYS A 62 7.37 -2.90 1.00
C LYS A 62 8.38 -3.15 -0.12
N GLU A 63 9.67 -3.16 0.18
CA GLU A 63 10.77 -3.48 -0.75
C GLU A 63 10.86 -4.97 -1.12
N GLN A 64 10.05 -5.80 -0.46
CA GLN A 64 10.04 -7.26 -0.61
C GLN A 64 8.77 -7.75 -1.32
N SER A 65 8.09 -8.78 -0.78
CA SER A 65 6.97 -9.44 -1.46
C SER A 65 5.81 -8.50 -1.78
N SER A 66 5.40 -7.62 -0.87
CA SER A 66 4.30 -6.69 -1.13
C SER A 66 4.59 -5.74 -2.31
N GLY A 67 5.83 -5.25 -2.42
CA GLY A 67 6.25 -4.45 -3.57
C GLY A 67 6.28 -5.24 -4.88
N LEU A 68 6.75 -6.50 -4.84
CA LEU A 68 6.72 -7.37 -6.02
C LEU A 68 5.28 -7.62 -6.49
N TYR A 69 4.36 -7.92 -5.58
CA TYR A 69 2.93 -8.06 -5.92
C TYR A 69 2.37 -6.77 -6.51
N ALA A 70 2.65 -5.62 -5.87
CA ALA A 70 2.17 -4.34 -6.35
C ALA A 70 2.70 -4.01 -7.75
N GLN A 71 4.01 -4.17 -8.00
CA GLN A 71 4.60 -3.96 -9.32
C GLN A 71 3.98 -4.89 -10.37
N THR A 72 3.79 -6.18 -10.03
CA THR A 72 3.20 -7.16 -10.95
C THR A 72 1.76 -6.80 -11.30
N MET A 73 0.95 -6.42 -10.32
CA MET A 73 -0.43 -5.99 -10.57
C MET A 73 -0.49 -4.69 -11.39
N ALA A 74 0.49 -3.78 -11.21
CA ALA A 74 0.58 -2.60 -12.05
C ALA A 74 0.92 -2.93 -13.52
N GLU A 75 1.71 -3.96 -13.77
CA GLU A 75 1.96 -4.47 -15.13
C GLU A 75 0.68 -5.01 -15.80
N PHE A 76 -0.30 -5.46 -15.00
CA PHE A 76 -1.63 -5.86 -15.47
C PHE A 76 -2.62 -4.71 -15.60
N GLY A 77 -2.22 -3.48 -15.35
CA GLY A 77 -3.02 -2.29 -15.61
C GLY A 77 -3.70 -1.66 -14.39
N PHE A 78 -3.38 -2.08 -13.17
CA PHE A 78 -3.86 -1.45 -11.94
C PHE A 78 -2.93 -0.31 -11.50
N LEU A 79 -3.45 0.73 -10.89
CA LEU A 79 -2.63 1.61 -10.06
C LEU A 79 -2.46 0.92 -8.69
N THR A 80 -1.24 0.74 -8.24
CA THR A 80 -0.99 0.00 -7.00
C THR A 80 -0.10 0.75 -6.04
N ILE A 81 -0.31 0.48 -4.74
CA ILE A 81 0.63 0.88 -3.70
C ILE A 81 1.02 -0.34 -2.86
N ALA A 82 2.30 -0.45 -2.53
CA ALA A 82 2.80 -1.33 -1.46
C ALA A 82 3.23 -0.46 -0.30
N PHE A 83 2.69 -0.66 0.88
CA PHE A 83 2.99 0.18 2.03
C PHE A 83 3.61 -0.61 3.19
N ASP A 84 4.52 0.05 3.91
CA ASP A 84 4.94 -0.43 5.21
C ASP A 84 3.84 -0.12 6.23
N PRO A 85 3.43 -1.11 7.04
CA PRO A 85 2.46 -0.82 8.09
C PRO A 85 3.03 0.08 9.18
N SER A 86 2.15 0.67 9.97
CA SER A 86 2.53 1.39 11.20
C SER A 86 3.56 0.59 11.99
N PHE A 87 4.57 1.25 12.51
CA PHE A 87 5.67 0.68 13.34
C PHE A 87 6.73 -0.13 12.58
N THR A 88 6.64 -0.24 11.25
CA THR A 88 7.51 -1.11 10.44
C THR A 88 8.15 -0.32 9.29
N GLY A 89 9.32 -0.77 8.85
CA GLY A 89 10.03 -0.23 7.68
C GLY A 89 10.28 1.27 7.77
N GLU A 90 9.99 2.00 6.69
CA GLU A 90 10.09 3.45 6.60
C GLU A 90 8.87 4.17 7.20
N SER A 91 7.77 3.46 7.53
CA SER A 91 6.61 4.05 8.19
C SER A 91 6.91 4.45 9.63
N GLY A 92 6.20 5.46 10.11
CA GLY A 92 6.34 5.98 11.46
C GLY A 92 5.70 5.13 12.55
N GLY A 93 5.59 5.73 13.71
CA GLY A 93 4.98 5.14 14.90
C GLY A 93 5.98 4.55 15.89
N SER A 94 5.59 4.57 17.16
CA SER A 94 6.37 4.05 18.29
C SER A 94 5.44 3.30 19.26
N PRO A 95 5.91 2.17 19.85
CA PRO A 95 7.23 1.52 19.68
C PRO A 95 7.38 0.87 18.30
N ARG A 96 8.62 0.57 17.89
CA ARG A 96 8.91 -0.07 16.60
C ARG A 96 8.71 -1.60 16.67
N TYR A 97 8.44 -2.20 15.48
CA TYR A 97 8.32 -3.65 15.29
C TYR A 97 7.18 -4.28 16.10
N VAL A 98 6.09 -3.56 16.21
CA VAL A 98 4.85 -4.01 16.87
C VAL A 98 3.79 -4.27 15.80
N ALA A 99 3.05 -5.37 15.98
CA ALA A 99 1.83 -5.63 15.22
C ALA A 99 0.63 -5.33 16.13
N SER A 100 -0.27 -4.47 15.63
CA SER A 100 -1.54 -4.15 16.28
C SER A 100 -2.66 -4.40 15.28
N PRO A 101 -3.50 -5.43 15.46
CA PRO A 101 -4.58 -5.73 14.52
C PRO A 101 -5.49 -4.53 14.24
N ASP A 102 -5.82 -3.76 15.25
CA ASP A 102 -6.70 -2.58 15.11
C ASP A 102 -6.03 -1.48 14.29
N ILE A 103 -4.77 -1.11 14.62
CA ILE A 103 -4.03 -0.07 13.92
C ILE A 103 -3.67 -0.51 12.51
N ASN A 104 -3.22 -1.76 12.34
CA ASN A 104 -2.81 -2.26 11.04
C ASN A 104 -4.02 -2.53 10.10
N THR A 105 -5.21 -2.83 10.63
CA THR A 105 -6.46 -2.80 9.85
C THR A 105 -6.75 -1.39 9.35
N GLU A 106 -6.58 -0.38 10.21
CA GLU A 106 -6.75 1.03 9.85
C GLU A 106 -5.73 1.48 8.80
N ASP A 107 -4.51 0.94 8.80
CA ASP A 107 -3.51 1.25 7.77
C ASP A 107 -4.02 0.90 6.35
N PHE A 108 -4.79 -0.19 6.20
CA PHE A 108 -5.47 -0.50 4.93
C PHE A 108 -6.56 0.52 4.60
N CYS A 109 -7.38 0.93 5.59
CA CYS A 109 -8.40 1.95 5.36
C CYS A 109 -7.77 3.30 4.95
N ALA A 110 -6.67 3.69 5.58
CA ALA A 110 -5.90 4.88 5.21
C ALA A 110 -5.30 4.78 3.78
N ALA A 111 -4.84 3.58 3.38
CA ALA A 111 -4.39 3.34 2.02
C ALA A 111 -5.54 3.50 1.00
N VAL A 112 -6.74 3.05 1.34
CA VAL A 112 -7.95 3.25 0.53
C VAL A 112 -8.34 4.72 0.48
N ASP A 113 -8.25 5.46 1.59
CA ASP A 113 -8.46 6.93 1.62
C ASP A 113 -7.51 7.61 0.62
N PHE A 114 -6.23 7.29 0.69
CA PHE A 114 -5.23 7.84 -0.23
C PHE A 114 -5.54 7.52 -1.70
N LEU A 115 -5.87 6.27 -2.02
CA LEU A 115 -6.17 5.85 -3.38
C LEU A 115 -7.45 6.49 -3.93
N SER A 116 -8.48 6.64 -3.09
CA SER A 116 -9.80 7.14 -3.52
C SER A 116 -9.80 8.59 -3.97
N VAL A 117 -8.80 9.38 -3.58
CA VAL A 117 -8.66 10.80 -3.95
C VAL A 117 -7.67 11.04 -5.09
N GLN A 118 -7.04 9.99 -5.63
CA GLN A 118 -6.14 10.14 -6.79
C GLN A 118 -6.96 10.42 -8.05
N GLU A 119 -6.55 11.39 -8.84
CA GLU A 119 -7.28 11.82 -10.06
C GLU A 119 -7.43 10.70 -11.10
N ASN A 120 -6.43 9.81 -11.18
CA ASN A 120 -6.37 8.69 -12.12
C ASN A 120 -6.92 7.37 -11.56
N VAL A 121 -7.54 7.38 -10.38
CA VAL A 121 -8.19 6.20 -9.77
C VAL A 121 -9.71 6.28 -9.88
N ASP A 122 -10.34 5.16 -10.17
CA ASP A 122 -11.77 4.98 -10.03
C ASP A 122 -12.07 4.58 -8.57
N PRO A 123 -12.68 5.46 -7.76
CA PRO A 123 -12.91 5.20 -6.35
C PRO A 123 -13.89 4.04 -6.08
N ASP A 124 -14.66 3.63 -7.09
CA ASP A 124 -15.57 2.49 -7.00
C ASP A 124 -14.90 1.15 -7.35
N ARG A 125 -13.61 1.17 -7.68
CA ARG A 125 -12.83 -0.02 -8.09
C ARG A 125 -11.51 -0.13 -7.33
N ILE A 126 -11.59 -0.17 -5.99
CA ILE A 126 -10.42 -0.32 -5.12
C ILE A 126 -10.45 -1.70 -4.47
N GLY A 127 -9.34 -2.41 -4.58
CA GLY A 127 -9.08 -3.69 -3.91
C GLY A 127 -7.89 -3.61 -2.97
N ILE A 128 -7.75 -4.63 -2.14
CA ILE A 128 -6.59 -4.77 -1.24
C ILE A 128 -6.05 -6.20 -1.27
N ILE A 129 -4.76 -6.35 -1.06
CA ILE A 129 -4.08 -7.65 -0.92
C ILE A 129 -3.33 -7.67 0.40
N GLY A 130 -3.68 -8.63 1.26
CA GLY A 130 -2.98 -8.90 2.51
C GLY A 130 -2.20 -10.20 2.44
N ILE A 131 -0.87 -10.13 2.59
CA ILE A 131 0.02 -11.28 2.47
C ILE A 131 0.23 -11.93 3.84
N CYS A 132 0.06 -13.26 3.94
CA CYS A 132 0.24 -14.03 5.17
C CYS A 132 -0.74 -13.58 6.28
N GLY A 133 -0.26 -13.22 7.46
CA GLY A 133 -1.10 -12.73 8.56
C GLY A 133 -1.86 -11.42 8.24
N TRP A 134 -1.39 -10.66 7.25
CA TRP A 134 -2.06 -9.46 6.75
C TRP A 134 -3.36 -9.75 5.98
N GLY A 135 -3.56 -11.00 5.55
CA GLY A 135 -4.85 -11.45 5.03
C GLY A 135 -5.99 -11.26 6.04
N GLY A 136 -5.72 -11.49 7.33
CA GLY A 136 -6.68 -11.20 8.40
C GLY A 136 -7.02 -9.73 8.52
N MET A 137 -6.02 -8.83 8.44
CA MET A 137 -6.23 -7.37 8.44
C MET A 137 -6.99 -6.91 7.20
N ALA A 138 -6.70 -7.50 6.04
CA ALA A 138 -7.39 -7.19 4.79
C ALA A 138 -8.88 -7.56 4.86
N VAL A 139 -9.20 -8.76 5.36
CA VAL A 139 -10.60 -9.19 5.56
C VAL A 139 -11.31 -8.28 6.55
N ASN A 140 -10.66 -7.93 7.66
CA ASN A 140 -11.23 -7.05 8.66
C ASN A 140 -11.46 -5.62 8.12
N ALA A 141 -10.51 -5.08 7.35
CA ALA A 141 -10.67 -3.79 6.69
C ALA A 141 -11.84 -3.80 5.69
N ALA A 142 -11.96 -4.86 4.88
CA ALA A 142 -13.06 -5.00 3.93
C ALA A 142 -14.44 -5.14 4.60
N ALA A 143 -14.49 -5.69 5.81
CA ALA A 143 -15.72 -5.76 6.60
C ALA A 143 -16.16 -4.39 7.14
N MET A 144 -15.22 -3.47 7.33
CA MET A 144 -15.49 -2.13 7.89
C MET A 144 -15.59 -1.03 6.85
N ASP A 145 -14.88 -1.15 5.72
CA ASP A 145 -14.82 -0.13 4.67
C ASP A 145 -15.47 -0.63 3.37
N THR A 146 -16.66 -0.15 3.08
CA THR A 146 -17.46 -0.54 1.91
C THR A 146 -16.86 -0.11 0.57
N ARG A 147 -15.83 0.74 0.57
CA ARG A 147 -15.09 1.14 -0.64
C ARG A 147 -14.15 0.04 -1.13
N ILE A 148 -13.79 -0.91 -0.25
CA ILE A 148 -13.01 -2.08 -0.63
C ILE A 148 -13.91 -3.08 -1.35
N LYS A 149 -13.70 -3.26 -2.66
CA LYS A 149 -14.54 -4.11 -3.50
C LYS A 149 -14.00 -5.54 -3.64
N ALA A 150 -12.70 -5.73 -3.45
CA ALA A 150 -12.06 -7.03 -3.58
C ALA A 150 -10.91 -7.17 -2.57
N PRO A 151 -11.10 -7.87 -1.45
CA PRO A 151 -10.01 -8.29 -0.57
C PRO A 151 -9.42 -9.63 -1.05
N ALA A 152 -8.09 -9.79 -0.99
CA ALA A 152 -7.38 -11.03 -1.30
C ALA A 152 -6.25 -11.28 -0.28
#